data_9f2310214c23f8f102b87470871cf0cd
#
_entry.id   9f2310214c23f8f102b87470871cf0cd
#
_cell.length_a   1.000
_cell.length_b   1.000
_cell.length_c   1.000
_cell.angle_alpha   90.00
_cell.angle_beta   90.00
_cell.angle_gamma   90.00
#
_symmetry.space_group_name_H-M   'P 1'
#
loop_
_entity.id
_entity.type
_entity.pdbx_description
1 polymer ?
#
loop_
_entity_poly.entity_id
_entity_poly.type
_entity_poly.pdbx_seq_one_letter_code
_entity_poly.pdbx_strand_id
1 'polypeptide(L)'
;KNKEELQEMINQDKWDDIYKKYPVADGNFVYLPAGCLHAMGKGNVVYEIQQSTDVTYRFYDYHRKDKDGNERELHLKQAIDCLSFDKDIDKNDVHPVVKVHENVKETIFISNDSFTVSQLLVIGKCQYKCDNYQLATVVKGSGKVDEYDVKVGDNFLIPTNTSIELDGQMMIMMTTK
;
A
#
# COMPACT_ATOMS: atom_id res chain seq x y z
N LYS A 1 22.26 6.43 8.40
CA LYS A 1 23.23 6.65 7.30
C LYS A 1 23.00 8.03 6.73
N ASN A 2 24.03 8.65 6.20
CA ASN A 2 23.97 9.93 5.50
C ASN A 2 24.19 9.74 3.99
N LYS A 3 24.15 10.83 3.22
CA LYS A 3 24.28 10.83 1.77
C LYS A 3 25.66 10.34 1.31
N GLU A 4 26.70 10.73 2.03
CA GLU A 4 28.09 10.39 1.73
C GLU A 4 28.35 8.88 1.94
N GLU A 5 27.91 8.33 3.08
CA GLU A 5 27.99 6.90 3.38
C GLU A 5 27.23 6.06 2.34
N LEU A 6 26.04 6.52 1.94
CA LEU A 6 25.23 5.84 0.93
C LEU A 6 25.97 5.80 -0.42
N GLN A 7 26.55 6.93 -0.84
CA GLN A 7 27.32 7.01 -2.08
C GLN A 7 28.53 6.10 -2.07
N GLU A 8 29.23 6.00 -0.93
CA GLU A 8 30.36 5.10 -0.77
C GLU A 8 29.96 3.62 -0.89
N MET A 9 28.84 3.23 -0.26
CA MET A 9 28.31 1.88 -0.38
C MET A 9 27.92 1.51 -1.81
N ILE A 10 27.32 2.43 -2.55
CA ILE A 10 26.99 2.25 -3.97
C ILE A 10 28.27 2.04 -4.79
N ASN A 11 29.27 2.88 -4.59
CA ASN A 11 30.55 2.79 -5.30
C ASN A 11 31.30 1.48 -5.01
N GLN A 12 31.05 0.87 -3.84
CA GLN A 12 31.63 -0.41 -3.41
C GLN A 12 30.77 -1.62 -3.74
N ASP A 13 29.65 -1.43 -4.46
CA ASP A 13 28.67 -2.48 -4.80
C ASP A 13 28.08 -3.20 -3.56
N LYS A 14 27.97 -2.48 -2.44
CA LYS A 14 27.45 -3.01 -1.16
C LYS A 14 25.96 -2.80 -1.00
N TRP A 15 25.17 -3.25 -1.95
CA TRP A 15 23.72 -3.06 -1.96
C TRP A 15 23.00 -3.69 -0.77
N ASP A 16 23.42 -4.89 -0.34
CA ASP A 16 22.82 -5.58 0.80
C ASP A 16 22.99 -4.83 2.13
N ASP A 17 24.02 -3.99 2.28
CA ASP A 17 24.25 -3.19 3.46
C ASP A 17 23.40 -1.90 3.51
N ILE A 18 22.80 -1.52 2.37
CA ILE A 18 21.95 -0.35 2.24
C ILE A 18 20.58 -0.62 2.85
N TYR A 19 20.05 -1.82 2.65
CA TYR A 19 18.67 -2.18 2.99
C TYR A 19 18.55 -2.84 4.34
N LYS A 20 17.52 -2.45 5.08
CA LYS A 20 17.03 -3.19 6.24
C LYS A 20 15.90 -4.10 5.78
N LYS A 21 15.96 -5.39 6.11
CA LYS A 21 14.95 -6.38 5.72
C LYS A 21 13.92 -6.51 6.84
N TYR A 22 12.65 -6.36 6.49
CA TYR A 22 11.52 -6.54 7.39
C TYR A 22 10.72 -7.76 6.97
N PRO A 23 10.52 -8.75 7.84
CA PRO A 23 9.60 -9.84 7.57
C PRO A 23 8.18 -9.30 7.54
N VAL A 24 7.42 -9.69 6.53
CA VAL A 24 6.01 -9.33 6.37
C VAL A 24 5.15 -10.59 6.27
N ALA A 25 3.91 -10.48 6.70
CA ALA A 25 2.91 -11.53 6.64
C ALA A 25 1.61 -11.00 6.01
N ASP A 26 0.72 -11.92 5.65
CA ASP A 26 -0.61 -11.57 5.15
C ASP A 26 -1.33 -10.64 6.14
N GLY A 27 -1.90 -9.56 5.62
CA GLY A 27 -2.60 -8.54 6.40
C GLY A 27 -1.69 -7.45 7.01
N ASN A 28 -0.38 -7.49 6.80
CA ASN A 28 0.47 -6.38 7.22
C ASN A 28 0.20 -5.13 6.38
N PHE A 29 0.16 -3.99 7.05
CA PHE A 29 0.10 -2.67 6.44
C PHE A 29 1.45 -1.97 6.63
N VAL A 30 1.96 -1.37 5.56
CA VAL A 30 3.22 -0.60 5.57
C VAL A 30 2.97 0.76 4.94
N TYR A 31 3.17 1.82 5.71
CA TYR A 31 3.15 3.18 5.18
C TYR A 31 4.56 3.60 4.75
N LEU A 32 4.68 4.04 3.51
CA LEU A 32 5.93 4.49 2.93
C LEU A 32 5.84 6.00 2.63
N PRO A 33 6.35 6.86 3.50
CA PRO A 33 6.38 8.30 3.24
C PRO A 33 7.30 8.63 2.06
N ALA A 34 7.03 9.72 1.36
CA ALA A 34 7.89 10.21 0.30
C ALA A 34 9.35 10.35 0.79
N GLY A 35 10.32 9.96 -0.04
CA GLY A 35 11.75 9.95 0.30
C GLY A 35 12.21 8.72 1.08
N CYS A 36 11.34 7.75 1.34
CA CYS A 36 11.72 6.47 1.93
C CYS A 36 12.20 5.50 0.84
N LEU A 37 13.47 5.08 0.92
CA LEU A 37 13.99 4.03 0.03
C LEU A 37 13.39 2.69 0.42
N HIS A 38 12.72 2.05 -0.53
CA HIS A 38 12.05 0.77 -0.29
C HIS A 38 12.10 -0.15 -1.50
N ALA A 39 11.94 -1.43 -1.25
CA ALA A 39 11.76 -2.47 -2.26
C ALA A 39 10.93 -3.61 -1.71
N MET A 40 10.21 -4.30 -2.57
CA MET A 40 9.43 -5.48 -2.21
C MET A 40 10.23 -6.74 -2.50
N GLY A 41 10.36 -7.60 -1.47
CA GLY A 41 11.04 -8.89 -1.60
C GLY A 41 10.25 -9.89 -2.44
N LYS A 42 10.93 -10.95 -2.87
CA LYS A 42 10.33 -12.05 -3.64
C LYS A 42 9.23 -12.75 -2.84
N GLY A 43 8.15 -13.12 -3.52
CA GLY A 43 7.05 -13.91 -2.96
C GLY A 43 5.95 -13.09 -2.28
N ASN A 44 6.07 -11.76 -2.28
CA ASN A 44 5.02 -10.89 -1.77
C ASN A 44 4.01 -10.55 -2.87
N VAL A 45 2.74 -10.54 -2.50
CA VAL A 45 1.64 -9.93 -3.24
C VAL A 45 1.18 -8.73 -2.45
N VAL A 46 1.16 -7.56 -3.06
CA VAL A 46 0.82 -6.31 -2.38
C VAL A 46 -0.35 -5.62 -3.05
N TYR A 47 -1.18 -4.99 -2.24
CA TYR A 47 -2.17 -4.01 -2.66
C TYR A 47 -1.60 -2.63 -2.36
N GLU A 48 -1.24 -1.90 -3.40
CA GLU A 48 -0.55 -0.61 -3.29
C GLU A 48 -1.52 0.54 -3.55
N ILE A 49 -1.52 1.50 -2.65
CA ILE A 49 -2.26 2.77 -2.76
C ILE A 49 -1.23 3.88 -2.71
N GLN A 50 -1.20 4.72 -3.71
CA GLN A 50 -0.25 5.81 -3.81
C GLN A 50 -0.93 7.12 -4.24
N GLN A 51 -0.26 8.24 -3.96
CA GLN A 51 -0.64 9.51 -4.55
C GLN A 51 -0.53 9.45 -6.08
N SER A 52 -1.43 10.15 -6.77
CA SER A 52 -1.43 10.21 -8.25
C SER A 52 -0.19 10.93 -8.75
N THR A 53 0.88 10.17 -9.02
CA THR A 53 2.13 10.65 -9.61
C THR A 53 2.72 9.55 -10.50
N ASP A 54 3.35 9.94 -11.59
CA ASP A 54 4.07 9.05 -12.51
C ASP A 54 5.59 9.09 -12.30
N VAL A 55 6.07 9.88 -11.33
CA VAL A 55 7.49 10.02 -11.05
C VAL A 55 7.99 8.85 -10.22
N THR A 56 8.85 8.03 -10.82
CA THR A 56 9.55 6.93 -10.13
C THR A 56 11.05 7.06 -10.37
N TYR A 57 11.81 7.19 -9.30
CA TYR A 57 13.27 7.14 -9.37
C TYR A 57 13.77 5.76 -8.98
N ARG A 58 14.27 5.00 -9.99
CA ARG A 58 14.80 3.67 -9.77
C ARG A 58 16.19 3.76 -9.18
N PHE A 59 16.30 3.37 -7.90
CA PHE A 59 17.54 3.40 -7.15
C PHE A 59 18.39 2.16 -7.44
N TYR A 60 17.78 0.96 -7.45
CA TYR A 60 18.43 -0.31 -7.74
C TYR A 60 17.43 -1.26 -8.40
N ASP A 61 17.89 -2.12 -9.30
CA ASP A 61 17.03 -3.05 -10.03
C ASP A 61 17.55 -4.51 -10.03
N TYR A 62 18.42 -4.85 -9.11
CA TYR A 62 18.93 -6.22 -8.94
C TYR A 62 19.55 -6.80 -10.22
N HIS A 63 20.13 -5.97 -11.09
CA HIS A 63 20.69 -6.33 -12.39
C HIS A 63 19.71 -7.10 -13.29
N ARG A 64 18.41 -6.84 -13.13
CA ARG A 64 17.38 -7.48 -13.95
C ARG A 64 17.49 -6.99 -15.39
N LYS A 65 17.42 -7.96 -16.31
CA LYS A 65 17.45 -7.69 -17.73
C LYS A 65 16.07 -7.82 -18.33
N ASP A 66 15.78 -6.99 -19.32
CA ASP A 66 14.59 -7.10 -20.16
C ASP A 66 14.73 -8.28 -21.15
N LYS A 67 13.71 -8.46 -22.02
CA LYS A 67 13.70 -9.51 -23.05
C LYS A 67 14.84 -9.39 -24.07
N ASP A 68 15.41 -8.20 -24.23
CA ASP A 68 16.48 -7.88 -25.16
C ASP A 68 17.87 -7.94 -24.48
N GLY A 69 17.91 -8.30 -23.20
CA GLY A 69 19.14 -8.46 -22.42
C GLY A 69 19.69 -7.17 -21.80
N ASN A 70 18.96 -6.06 -21.89
CA ASN A 70 19.36 -4.76 -21.36
C ASN A 70 18.90 -4.59 -19.91
N GLU A 71 19.72 -3.95 -19.09
CA GLU A 71 19.32 -3.50 -17.76
C GLU A 71 18.49 -2.22 -17.85
N ARG A 72 17.53 -2.06 -16.95
CA ARG A 72 16.73 -0.84 -16.87
C ARG A 72 17.58 0.31 -16.34
N GLU A 73 17.35 1.50 -16.86
CA GLU A 73 18.03 2.72 -16.41
C GLU A 73 17.81 2.97 -14.92
N LEU A 74 18.90 3.29 -14.21
CA LEU A 74 18.87 3.74 -12.82
C LEU A 74 18.90 5.28 -12.77
N HIS A 75 18.13 5.84 -11.82
CA HIS A 75 18.04 7.28 -11.61
C HIS A 75 18.72 7.68 -10.30
N LEU A 76 19.98 7.21 -10.09
CA LEU A 76 20.69 7.29 -8.81
C LEU A 76 20.80 8.72 -8.27
N LYS A 77 21.14 9.69 -9.13
CA LYS A 77 21.28 11.08 -8.69
C LYS A 77 19.96 11.64 -8.19
N GLN A 78 18.88 11.52 -8.99
CA GLN A 78 17.56 12.02 -8.64
C GLN A 78 17.01 11.29 -7.41
N ALA A 79 17.21 9.97 -7.34
CA ALA A 79 16.79 9.17 -6.20
C ALA A 79 17.48 9.65 -4.91
N ILE A 80 18.79 9.82 -4.92
CA ILE A 80 19.57 10.28 -3.76
C ILE A 80 19.18 11.70 -3.34
N ASP A 81 18.88 12.59 -4.30
CA ASP A 81 18.46 13.96 -4.02
C ASP A 81 17.07 14.02 -3.36
N CYS A 82 16.22 13.01 -3.59
CA CYS A 82 14.88 12.90 -2.99
C CYS A 82 14.84 12.12 -1.67
N LEU A 83 15.93 11.42 -1.27
CA LEU A 83 15.93 10.60 -0.06
C LEU A 83 15.87 11.45 1.21
N SER A 84 15.07 10.99 2.15
CA SER A 84 15.03 11.46 3.54
C SER A 84 15.77 10.46 4.41
N PHE A 85 16.94 10.82 4.91
CA PHE A 85 17.78 9.93 5.74
C PHE A 85 17.29 9.78 7.19
N ASP A 86 16.35 10.59 7.60
CA ASP A 86 15.70 10.58 8.91
C ASP A 86 14.40 9.75 8.94
N LYS A 87 13.95 9.28 7.78
CA LYS A 87 12.74 8.45 7.66
C LYS A 87 13.09 6.97 7.70
N ASP A 88 12.47 6.26 8.64
CA ASP A 88 12.56 4.81 8.78
C ASP A 88 11.13 4.25 8.90
N ILE A 89 10.90 3.06 8.35
CA ILE A 89 9.63 2.32 8.49
C ILE A 89 9.29 2.10 9.97
N ASP A 90 10.29 1.79 10.81
CA ASP A 90 10.11 1.59 12.25
C ASP A 90 9.65 2.84 13.00
N LYS A 91 9.87 4.03 12.42
CA LYS A 91 9.46 5.31 13.01
C LYS A 91 8.10 5.78 12.51
N ASN A 92 7.53 5.06 11.54
CA ASN A 92 6.19 5.35 11.05
C ASN A 92 5.19 4.70 12.00
N ASP A 93 4.86 5.42 13.03
CA ASP A 93 3.94 5.04 14.08
C ASP A 93 2.51 5.02 13.52
N VAL A 94 2.18 3.93 12.83
CA VAL A 94 0.84 3.71 12.29
C VAL A 94 0.02 3.05 13.39
N HIS A 95 -0.95 3.78 13.92
CA HIS A 95 -1.91 3.30 14.91
C HIS A 95 -3.25 3.02 14.24
N PRO A 96 -3.54 1.78 13.82
CA PRO A 96 -4.82 1.46 13.22
C PRO A 96 -5.97 1.71 14.19
N VAL A 97 -6.99 2.41 13.73
CA VAL A 97 -8.24 2.59 14.46
C VAL A 97 -9.22 1.51 14.05
N VAL A 98 -9.72 0.76 15.02
CA VAL A 98 -10.68 -0.33 14.79
C VAL A 98 -12.07 0.10 15.24
N LYS A 99 -13.04 0.01 14.34
CA LYS A 99 -14.48 0.17 14.62
C LYS A 99 -15.18 -1.16 14.36
N VAL A 100 -16.06 -1.55 15.25
CA VAL A 100 -16.84 -2.78 15.11
C VAL A 100 -18.30 -2.42 15.10
N HIS A 101 -18.98 -2.82 14.04
CA HIS A 101 -20.42 -2.73 13.86
C HIS A 101 -20.97 -4.15 13.69
N GLU A 102 -22.30 -4.29 13.68
CA GLU A 102 -22.91 -5.58 13.39
C GLU A 102 -22.40 -6.15 12.06
N ASN A 103 -21.81 -7.35 12.10
CA ASN A 103 -21.30 -8.10 10.95
C ASN A 103 -20.19 -7.41 10.13
N VAL A 104 -19.66 -6.26 10.58
CA VAL A 104 -18.52 -5.60 9.93
C VAL A 104 -17.52 -5.08 10.96
N LYS A 105 -16.24 -5.34 10.68
CA LYS A 105 -15.11 -4.73 11.37
C LYS A 105 -14.36 -3.84 10.39
N GLU A 106 -14.33 -2.54 10.67
CA GLU A 106 -13.51 -1.58 9.94
C GLU A 106 -12.19 -1.36 10.66
N THR A 107 -11.09 -1.49 9.93
CA THR A 107 -9.74 -1.14 10.39
C THR A 107 -9.22 0.01 9.54
N ILE A 108 -9.13 1.21 10.09
CA ILE A 108 -8.52 2.37 9.43
C ILE A 108 -7.04 2.30 9.70
N PHE A 109 -6.23 2.00 8.69
CA PHE A 109 -4.78 1.87 8.81
C PHE A 109 -4.10 3.22 8.89
N ILE A 110 -4.51 4.17 8.06
CA ILE A 110 -3.97 5.52 8.02
C ILE A 110 -5.03 6.51 7.52
N SER A 111 -4.96 7.71 8.05
CA SER A 111 -5.71 8.86 7.55
C SER A 111 -4.81 10.09 7.64
N ASN A 112 -4.53 10.71 6.49
CA ASN A 112 -3.70 11.90 6.38
C ASN A 112 -4.26 12.85 5.31
N ASP A 113 -3.55 13.93 5.01
CA ASP A 113 -3.99 14.95 4.04
C ASP A 113 -4.10 14.42 2.61
N SER A 114 -3.48 13.28 2.31
CA SER A 114 -3.44 12.72 0.96
C SER A 114 -4.50 11.67 0.72
N PHE A 115 -4.73 10.79 1.70
CA PHE A 115 -5.71 9.72 1.62
C PHE A 115 -6.03 9.10 2.99
N THR A 116 -7.15 8.42 3.06
CA THR A 116 -7.50 7.48 4.13
C THR A 116 -7.56 6.08 3.53
N VAL A 117 -6.93 5.13 4.21
CA VAL A 117 -6.95 3.70 3.84
C VAL A 117 -7.57 2.90 4.96
N SER A 118 -8.60 2.16 4.63
CA SER A 118 -9.24 1.24 5.58
C SER A 118 -9.50 -0.13 4.96
N GLN A 119 -9.81 -1.08 5.82
CA GLN A 119 -10.21 -2.43 5.46
C GLN A 119 -11.52 -2.76 6.16
N LEU A 120 -12.48 -3.26 5.41
CA LEU A 120 -13.69 -3.85 5.95
C LEU A 120 -13.56 -5.37 5.94
N LEU A 121 -13.73 -5.99 7.11
CA LEU A 121 -13.98 -7.43 7.23
C LEU A 121 -15.50 -7.60 7.42
N VAL A 122 -16.14 -8.12 6.41
CA VAL A 122 -17.60 -8.39 6.38
C VAL A 122 -17.84 -9.86 6.70
N ILE A 123 -18.73 -10.14 7.66
CA ILE A 123 -19.12 -11.50 8.06
C ILE A 123 -20.65 -11.53 8.19
N GLY A 124 -21.33 -11.73 7.08
CA GLY A 124 -22.79 -11.72 6.98
C GLY A 124 -23.34 -10.39 6.48
N LYS A 125 -24.62 -10.14 6.70
CA LYS A 125 -25.36 -9.01 6.17
C LYS A 125 -25.26 -7.79 7.09
N CYS A 126 -24.92 -6.62 6.52
CA CYS A 126 -24.90 -5.34 7.24
C CYS A 126 -25.17 -4.16 6.31
N GLN A 127 -25.56 -3.03 6.90
CA GLN A 127 -25.61 -1.74 6.22
C GLN A 127 -24.32 -0.97 6.52
N TYR A 128 -23.67 -0.45 5.48
CA TYR A 128 -22.49 0.37 5.60
C TYR A 128 -22.72 1.75 4.98
N LYS A 129 -22.53 2.78 5.79
CA LYS A 129 -22.72 4.17 5.36
C LYS A 129 -21.37 4.80 5.04
N CYS A 130 -21.26 5.36 3.85
CA CYS A 130 -20.12 6.12 3.38
C CYS A 130 -20.43 7.62 3.43
N ASP A 131 -19.76 8.35 4.31
CA ASP A 131 -19.91 9.81 4.37
C ASP A 131 -19.11 10.50 3.23
N ASN A 132 -17.97 9.94 2.84
CA ASN A 132 -17.19 10.33 1.67
C ASN A 132 -17.21 9.22 0.61
N TYR A 133 -16.88 9.56 -0.65
CA TYR A 133 -16.74 8.52 -1.68
C TYR A 133 -15.67 7.49 -1.26
N GLN A 134 -15.82 6.25 -1.71
CA GLN A 134 -14.84 5.19 -1.46
C GLN A 134 -14.48 4.50 -2.76
N LEU A 135 -13.19 4.35 -3.02
CA LEU A 135 -12.68 3.40 -3.99
C LEU A 135 -12.49 2.07 -3.27
N ALA A 136 -13.18 1.05 -3.72
CA ALA A 136 -13.26 -0.23 -3.03
C ALA A 136 -12.72 -1.37 -3.90
N THR A 137 -11.99 -2.30 -3.28
CA THR A 137 -11.48 -3.51 -3.93
C THR A 137 -11.69 -4.71 -3.02
N VAL A 138 -12.32 -5.76 -3.53
CA VAL A 138 -12.42 -7.04 -2.81
C VAL A 138 -11.08 -7.76 -2.88
N VAL A 139 -10.42 -7.90 -1.74
CA VAL A 139 -9.08 -8.54 -1.67
C VAL A 139 -9.13 -9.98 -1.15
N LYS A 140 -10.24 -10.40 -0.53
CA LYS A 140 -10.44 -11.78 -0.05
C LYS A 140 -11.92 -12.12 0.02
N GLY A 141 -12.27 -13.38 -0.30
CA GLY A 141 -13.64 -13.88 -0.19
C GLY A 141 -14.56 -13.39 -1.30
N SER A 142 -15.86 -13.42 -1.04
CA SER A 142 -16.91 -13.01 -1.97
C SER A 142 -18.20 -12.68 -1.23
N GLY A 143 -19.11 -12.01 -1.90
CA GLY A 143 -20.41 -11.64 -1.35
C GLY A 143 -21.22 -10.79 -2.30
N LYS A 144 -22.06 -9.94 -1.73
CA LYS A 144 -22.86 -8.95 -2.47
C LYS A 144 -22.58 -7.55 -1.94
N VAL A 145 -22.66 -6.59 -2.86
CA VAL A 145 -22.77 -5.17 -2.59
C VAL A 145 -24.07 -4.71 -3.25
N ASP A 146 -25.07 -4.44 -2.44
CA ASP A 146 -26.45 -4.30 -2.87
C ASP A 146 -26.89 -5.55 -3.67
N GLU A 147 -27.37 -5.39 -4.91
CA GLU A 147 -27.76 -6.52 -5.79
C GLU A 147 -26.60 -7.18 -6.55
N TYR A 148 -25.39 -6.61 -6.50
CA TYR A 148 -24.26 -7.07 -7.31
C TYR A 148 -23.41 -8.12 -6.59
N ASP A 149 -23.20 -9.26 -7.24
CA ASP A 149 -22.24 -10.26 -6.77
C ASP A 149 -20.82 -9.75 -6.97
N VAL A 150 -19.99 -9.86 -5.92
CA VAL A 150 -18.58 -9.43 -5.94
C VAL A 150 -17.66 -10.51 -5.42
N LYS A 151 -16.43 -10.54 -5.95
CA LYS A 151 -15.37 -11.50 -5.62
C LYS A 151 -14.00 -10.83 -5.65
N VAL A 152 -12.99 -11.55 -5.24
CA VAL A 152 -11.58 -11.10 -5.28
C VAL A 152 -11.21 -10.53 -6.64
N GLY A 153 -10.67 -9.31 -6.62
CA GLY A 153 -10.25 -8.54 -7.80
C GLY A 153 -11.31 -7.57 -8.32
N ASP A 154 -12.56 -7.66 -7.87
CA ASP A 154 -13.58 -6.70 -8.26
C ASP A 154 -13.35 -5.35 -7.58
N ASN A 155 -13.51 -4.29 -8.39
CA ASN A 155 -13.32 -2.91 -7.97
C ASN A 155 -14.59 -2.11 -8.22
N PHE A 156 -14.95 -1.25 -7.29
CA PHE A 156 -16.13 -0.41 -7.41
C PHE A 156 -15.95 0.92 -6.68
N LEU A 157 -16.77 1.89 -7.08
CA LEU A 157 -16.86 3.21 -6.46
C LEU A 157 -18.15 3.28 -5.65
N ILE A 158 -18.06 3.69 -4.40
CA ILE A 158 -19.22 4.04 -3.58
C ILE A 158 -19.28 5.57 -3.51
N PRO A 159 -20.36 6.20 -3.97
CA PRO A 159 -20.48 7.66 -3.92
C PRO A 159 -20.58 8.22 -2.49
N THR A 160 -20.29 9.49 -2.35
CA THR A 160 -20.46 10.24 -1.09
C THR A 160 -21.91 10.20 -0.59
N ASN A 161 -22.10 10.10 0.72
CA ASN A 161 -23.39 10.05 1.40
C ASN A 161 -24.29 8.88 0.93
N THR A 162 -23.67 7.78 0.55
CA THR A 162 -24.38 6.57 0.13
C THR A 162 -24.37 5.54 1.26
N SER A 163 -25.51 4.84 1.42
CA SER A 163 -25.61 3.64 2.26
C SER A 163 -25.73 2.43 1.34
N ILE A 164 -24.88 1.44 1.54
CA ILE A 164 -24.88 0.18 0.78
C ILE A 164 -25.14 -1.00 1.70
N GLU A 165 -25.76 -2.03 1.16
CA GLU A 165 -25.90 -3.31 1.83
C GLU A 165 -24.70 -4.20 1.45
N LEU A 166 -24.03 -4.74 2.45
CA LEU A 166 -22.97 -5.74 2.28
C LEU A 166 -23.48 -7.07 2.81
N ASP A 167 -23.27 -8.16 2.06
CA ASP A 167 -23.64 -9.50 2.51
C ASP A 167 -22.64 -10.53 2.02
N GLY A 168 -22.06 -11.33 2.92
CA GLY A 168 -21.10 -12.38 2.58
C GLY A 168 -19.98 -12.54 3.58
N GLN A 169 -18.91 -13.20 3.11
CA GLN A 169 -17.66 -13.33 3.84
C GLN A 169 -16.52 -12.78 2.98
N MET A 170 -16.19 -11.52 3.17
CA MET A 170 -15.25 -10.83 2.30
C MET A 170 -14.44 -9.77 3.05
N MET A 171 -13.29 -9.48 2.50
CA MET A 171 -12.41 -8.40 2.91
C MET A 171 -12.32 -7.39 1.78
N ILE A 172 -12.64 -6.15 2.09
CA ILE A 172 -12.66 -5.05 1.12
C ILE A 172 -11.66 -4.00 1.57
N MET A 173 -10.72 -3.64 0.70
CA MET A 173 -9.89 -2.45 0.90
C MET A 173 -10.65 -1.22 0.41
N MET A 174 -10.61 -0.17 1.23
CA MET A 174 -11.34 1.08 1.00
C MET A 174 -10.35 2.24 1.01
N THR A 175 -10.50 3.14 0.06
CA THR A 175 -9.67 4.34 -0.03
C THR A 175 -10.51 5.55 -0.37
N THR A 176 -10.28 6.64 0.34
CA THR A 176 -10.89 7.96 0.09
C THR A 176 -9.87 9.07 0.31
N LYS A 177 -10.19 10.23 -0.16
CA LYS A 177 -9.48 11.48 0.17
C LYS A 177 -10.38 12.39 0.99
#